data_fc38ede0e26e9e4bb563a59764b0399c
#
_entry.id   fc38ede0e26e9e4bb563a59764b0399c
#
_cell.length_a   1.000
_cell.length_b   1.000
_cell.length_c   1.000
_cell.angle_alpha   90.00
_cell.angle_beta   90.00
_cell.angle_gamma   90.00
#
_symmetry.space_group_name_H-M   'P 1'
#
loop_
_entity.id
_entity.type
_entity.pdbx_description
1 polymer ?
#
loop_
_entity_poly.entity_id
_entity_poly.type
_entity_poly.pdbx_seq_one_letter_code
_entity_poly.pdbx_strand_id
1 'polypeptide(L)'
;MHTLNIKSTKELKEFFRYKGKNTPVISGHRGGMVKGFPENSIETFENTLRHTPAFYEIDPRLTKDSVVVLMHDATLDRTTNGKGKVSDYTYAELQQFRLRDPEGHVTDYKIPTLKEAILWSRGKTVLNLDRKDVPPEMTAKILTECKNDIIMITVHTAEQAKFYHDYNPNWMFSVLVKTEEAFAEYVAAGIPYSNMMAYIGPENKPENKILLDMLHAKGVMAMISAAPTYDKLPNAAERAENYRETFAQGVDVLESDLPIEVSEAINDRR
;
A
#
# COMPACT_ATOMS: atom_id res chain seq x y z
N MET A 1 -12.41 0.23 15.95
CA MET A 1 -11.33 0.23 14.94
C MET A 1 -11.19 -1.19 14.41
N HIS A 2 -11.25 -1.36 13.11
CA HIS A 2 -11.21 -2.65 12.42
C HIS A 2 -9.77 -3.04 12.11
N THR A 3 -9.03 -3.57 13.07
CA THR A 3 -7.63 -3.95 12.88
C THR A 3 -7.48 -5.29 12.17
N LEU A 4 -6.39 -5.50 11.44
CA LEU A 4 -6.06 -6.80 10.82
C LEU A 4 -5.58 -7.83 11.85
N ASN A 5 -5.23 -7.39 13.07
CA ASN A 5 -4.82 -8.21 14.21
C ASN A 5 -3.71 -9.24 13.89
N ILE A 6 -2.78 -8.89 13.02
CA ILE A 6 -1.60 -9.70 12.65
C ILE A 6 -0.51 -9.47 13.71
N LYS A 7 -0.03 -10.55 14.35
CA LYS A 7 0.91 -10.47 15.50
C LYS A 7 2.31 -10.99 15.19
N SER A 8 2.49 -11.67 14.06
CA SER A 8 3.77 -12.26 13.68
C SER A 8 3.95 -12.26 12.16
N THR A 9 5.20 -12.37 11.72
CA THR A 9 5.52 -12.53 10.29
C THR A 9 4.94 -13.81 9.70
N LYS A 10 4.78 -14.86 10.51
CA LYS A 10 4.08 -16.09 10.11
C LYS A 10 2.60 -15.81 9.80
N GLU A 11 1.93 -15.06 10.69
CA GLU A 11 0.52 -14.67 10.48
C GLU A 11 0.38 -13.70 9.30
N LEU A 12 1.35 -12.80 9.10
CA LEU A 12 1.39 -11.91 7.93
C LEU A 12 1.44 -12.72 6.63
N LYS A 13 2.37 -13.67 6.52
CA LYS A 13 2.50 -14.54 5.35
C LYS A 13 1.26 -15.43 5.14
N GLU A 14 0.65 -15.88 6.22
CA GLU A 14 -0.60 -16.68 6.15
C GLU A 14 -1.82 -15.82 5.78
N PHE A 15 -1.86 -14.54 6.16
CA PHE A 15 -2.92 -13.60 5.79
C PHE A 15 -2.93 -13.34 4.28
N PHE A 16 -1.76 -13.12 3.68
CA PHE A 16 -1.61 -12.87 2.24
C PHE A 16 -1.41 -14.14 1.40
N ARG A 17 -1.65 -15.30 1.96
CA ARG A 17 -1.62 -16.57 1.21
C ARG A 17 -2.96 -16.89 0.60
N TYR A 18 -3.02 -17.11 -0.72
CA TYR A 18 -4.21 -17.64 -1.37
C TYR A 18 -4.49 -19.09 -0.92
N LYS A 19 -5.73 -19.38 -0.50
CA LYS A 19 -6.15 -20.64 0.14
C LYS A 19 -7.23 -21.38 -0.64
N GLY A 20 -7.26 -21.21 -1.97
CA GLY A 20 -8.27 -21.85 -2.83
C GLY A 20 -9.64 -21.16 -2.79
N LYS A 21 -9.77 -20.07 -2.04
CA LYS A 21 -10.97 -19.25 -1.95
C LYS A 21 -10.57 -17.79 -1.93
N ASN A 22 -11.20 -17.00 -2.79
CA ASN A 22 -11.05 -15.56 -2.76
C ASN A 22 -11.72 -14.99 -1.49
N THR A 23 -10.94 -14.26 -0.71
CA THR A 23 -11.44 -13.48 0.43
C THR A 23 -10.99 -12.04 0.18
N PRO A 24 -11.92 -11.12 -0.15
CA PRO A 24 -11.57 -9.74 -0.47
C PRO A 24 -10.71 -9.07 0.59
N VAL A 25 -9.57 -8.52 0.18
CA VAL A 25 -8.68 -7.71 1.01
C VAL A 25 -8.62 -6.30 0.43
N ILE A 26 -8.68 -5.29 1.28
CA ILE A 26 -8.67 -3.88 0.89
C ILE A 26 -7.32 -3.27 1.20
N SER A 27 -6.71 -2.62 0.21
CA SER A 27 -5.56 -1.72 0.36
C SER A 27 -6.02 -0.28 0.18
N GLY A 28 -5.78 0.57 1.17
CA GLY A 28 -5.96 2.00 1.00
C GLY A 28 -4.72 2.62 0.35
N HIS A 29 -4.84 3.07 -0.90
CA HIS A 29 -3.80 3.81 -1.60
C HIS A 29 -3.54 5.11 -0.87
N ARG A 30 -2.33 5.29 -0.33
CA ARG A 30 -1.93 6.39 0.56
C ARG A 30 -2.82 6.54 1.80
N GLY A 31 -3.46 5.43 2.24
CA GLY A 31 -4.40 5.41 3.35
C GLY A 31 -5.87 5.55 2.98
N GLY A 32 -6.17 5.99 1.78
CA GLY A 32 -7.48 6.40 1.29
C GLY A 32 -7.62 7.92 1.23
N MET A 33 -8.64 8.41 0.53
CA MET A 33 -8.85 9.84 0.29
C MET A 33 -10.31 10.21 0.53
N VAL A 34 -10.57 10.89 1.63
CA VAL A 34 -11.90 11.44 1.92
C VAL A 34 -11.76 12.88 2.44
N LYS A 35 -12.82 13.65 2.32
CA LYS A 35 -12.88 15.02 2.84
C LYS A 35 -12.43 15.08 4.31
N GLY A 36 -11.55 16.02 4.62
CA GLY A 36 -10.98 16.21 5.96
C GLY A 36 -9.82 15.28 6.30
N PHE A 37 -9.50 14.29 5.45
CA PHE A 37 -8.43 13.30 5.70
C PHE A 37 -7.44 13.25 4.53
N PRO A 38 -6.25 13.87 4.68
CA PRO A 38 -5.24 13.94 3.62
C PRO A 38 -4.52 12.61 3.41
N GLU A 39 -4.12 12.35 2.15
CA GLU A 39 -3.28 11.21 1.80
C GLU A 39 -1.98 11.14 2.63
N ASN A 40 -1.45 9.94 2.86
CA ASN A 40 -0.18 9.72 3.57
C ASN A 40 -0.16 10.31 5.00
N SER A 41 -1.29 10.29 5.69
CA SER A 41 -1.39 10.74 7.08
C SER A 41 -1.90 9.65 8.01
N ILE A 42 -1.42 9.65 9.24
CA ILE A 42 -1.86 8.69 10.28
C ILE A 42 -3.36 8.84 10.55
N GLU A 43 -3.87 10.06 10.49
CA GLU A 43 -5.28 10.37 10.69
C GLU A 43 -6.17 9.73 9.63
N THR A 44 -5.72 9.70 8.37
CA THR A 44 -6.40 9.00 7.28
C THR A 44 -6.39 7.50 7.49
N PHE A 45 -5.26 6.93 7.91
CA PHE A 45 -5.17 5.50 8.25
C PHE A 45 -6.13 5.14 9.38
N GLU A 46 -6.20 5.95 10.42
CA GLU A 46 -7.16 5.75 11.52
C GLU A 46 -8.61 5.90 11.08
N ASN A 47 -8.90 6.90 10.24
CA ASN A 47 -10.24 7.08 9.70
C ASN A 47 -10.69 5.84 8.93
N THR A 48 -9.87 5.32 8.02
CA THR A 48 -10.21 4.12 7.26
C THR A 48 -10.43 2.92 8.17
N LEU A 49 -9.57 2.69 9.19
CA LEU A 49 -9.75 1.61 10.16
C LEU A 49 -10.97 1.76 11.08
N ARG A 50 -11.57 2.94 11.19
CA ARG A 50 -12.86 3.10 11.88
C ARG A 50 -14.02 2.52 11.08
N HIS A 51 -13.87 2.40 9.77
CA HIS A 51 -14.92 1.95 8.86
C HIS A 51 -14.72 0.52 8.35
N THR A 52 -13.45 0.14 8.04
CA THR A 52 -13.14 -1.16 7.44
C THR A 52 -11.74 -1.64 7.83
N PRO A 53 -11.51 -2.96 7.93
CA PRO A 53 -10.17 -3.48 7.97
C PRO A 53 -9.49 -3.23 6.61
N ALA A 54 -8.29 -2.66 6.64
CA ALA A 54 -7.48 -2.40 5.46
C ALA A 54 -6.00 -2.38 5.82
N PHE A 55 -5.13 -2.65 4.85
CA PHE A 55 -3.72 -2.28 4.92
C PHE A 55 -3.48 -1.06 4.02
N TYR A 56 -2.29 -0.46 4.07
CA TYR A 56 -2.06 0.81 3.38
C TYR A 56 -0.79 0.78 2.56
N GLU A 57 -0.90 1.21 1.31
CA GLU A 57 0.25 1.68 0.56
C GLU A 57 0.63 3.08 1.05
N ILE A 58 1.93 3.36 1.17
CA ILE A 58 2.48 4.62 1.65
C ILE A 58 3.74 5.01 0.87
N ASP A 59 4.05 6.30 0.81
CA ASP A 59 5.10 6.89 -0.01
C ASP A 59 6.26 7.49 0.81
N PRO A 60 7.28 6.72 1.18
CA PRO A 60 8.46 7.24 1.88
C PRO A 60 9.30 8.16 0.99
N ARG A 61 9.60 9.39 1.47
CA ARG A 61 10.41 10.38 0.75
C ARG A 61 11.42 11.05 1.66
N LEU A 62 12.56 11.45 1.08
CA LEU A 62 13.70 11.98 1.83
C LEU A 62 13.63 13.50 1.97
N THR A 63 13.90 14.01 3.20
CA THR A 63 14.09 15.43 3.49
C THR A 63 15.56 15.83 3.31
N LYS A 64 15.83 17.14 3.38
CA LYS A 64 17.19 17.72 3.30
C LYS A 64 18.15 17.16 4.37
N ASP A 65 17.64 16.93 5.57
CA ASP A 65 18.40 16.40 6.72
C ASP A 65 18.29 14.88 6.87
N SER A 66 17.91 14.18 5.79
CA SER A 66 17.84 12.72 5.72
C SER A 66 16.82 12.08 6.67
N VAL A 67 15.78 12.81 7.06
CA VAL A 67 14.61 12.22 7.70
C VAL A 67 13.67 11.69 6.63
N VAL A 68 13.11 10.49 6.81
CA VAL A 68 12.14 9.92 5.88
C VAL A 68 10.72 10.26 6.34
N VAL A 69 9.99 10.96 5.48
CA VAL A 69 8.60 11.39 5.67
C VAL A 69 7.67 10.69 4.70
N LEU A 70 6.36 10.76 4.90
CA LEU A 70 5.36 10.25 3.96
C LEU A 70 4.87 11.39 3.06
N MET A 71 5.16 11.27 1.76
CA MET A 71 4.77 12.23 0.73
C MET A 71 4.87 11.61 -0.65
N HIS A 72 3.78 11.62 -1.42
CA HIS A 72 3.83 11.05 -2.77
C HIS A 72 4.65 11.92 -3.72
N ASP A 73 4.33 13.21 -3.82
CA ASP A 73 4.97 14.12 -4.76
C ASP A 73 6.37 14.52 -4.28
N ALA A 74 7.26 14.84 -5.18
CA ALA A 74 8.56 15.42 -4.84
C ALA A 74 8.45 16.84 -4.28
N THR A 75 7.27 17.48 -4.43
CA THR A 75 6.98 18.85 -3.98
C THR A 75 5.80 18.91 -3.02
N LEU A 76 5.76 19.95 -2.20
CA LEU A 76 4.73 20.21 -1.20
C LEU A 76 3.42 20.74 -1.78
N ASP A 77 3.44 21.22 -3.02
CA ASP A 77 2.45 22.14 -3.62
C ASP A 77 1.02 21.59 -3.66
N ARG A 78 0.84 20.31 -3.99
CA ARG A 78 -0.50 19.71 -4.15
C ARG A 78 -1.13 19.35 -2.81
N THR A 79 -0.37 18.73 -1.93
CA THR A 79 -0.91 18.07 -0.71
C THR A 79 -0.65 18.86 0.56
N THR A 80 -0.06 20.07 0.48
CA THR A 80 0.19 20.92 1.64
C THR A 80 -0.10 22.38 1.35
N ASN A 81 -0.05 23.24 2.39
CA ASN A 81 -0.04 24.69 2.24
C ASN A 81 1.37 25.26 2.00
N GLY A 82 2.40 24.39 1.92
CA GLY A 82 3.78 24.73 1.54
C GLY A 82 4.00 24.71 0.03
N LYS A 83 5.20 25.06 -0.40
CA LYS A 83 5.64 25.03 -1.80
C LYS A 83 7.08 24.58 -1.91
N GLY A 84 7.47 24.08 -3.09
CA GLY A 84 8.83 23.66 -3.38
C GLY A 84 9.10 22.18 -3.04
N LYS A 85 10.34 21.75 -3.22
CA LYS A 85 10.70 20.34 -3.06
C LYS A 85 10.79 19.93 -1.59
N VAL A 86 10.35 18.73 -1.27
CA VAL A 86 10.51 18.11 0.06
C VAL A 86 12.00 18.07 0.46
N SER A 87 12.88 17.75 -0.49
CA SER A 87 14.33 17.66 -0.28
C SER A 87 15.03 19.01 -0.02
N ASP A 88 14.35 20.15 -0.19
CA ASP A 88 14.89 21.45 0.12
C ASP A 88 14.70 21.86 1.59
N TYR A 89 13.86 21.12 2.33
CA TYR A 89 13.50 21.38 3.72
C TYR A 89 14.04 20.31 4.66
N THR A 90 14.48 20.73 5.84
CA THR A 90 14.65 19.82 6.97
C THR A 90 13.30 19.38 7.51
N TYR A 91 13.26 18.27 8.25
CA TYR A 91 12.03 17.82 8.89
C TYR A 91 11.42 18.88 9.83
N ALA A 92 12.28 19.58 10.58
CA ALA A 92 11.83 20.66 11.47
C ALA A 92 11.13 21.80 10.70
N GLU A 93 11.65 22.16 9.54
CA GLU A 93 11.03 23.17 8.67
C GLU A 93 9.71 22.66 8.06
N LEU A 94 9.60 21.38 7.72
CA LEU A 94 8.36 20.80 7.19
C LEU A 94 7.21 20.85 8.23
N GLN A 95 7.50 20.87 9.53
CA GLN A 95 6.49 20.89 10.57
C GLN A 95 5.68 22.20 10.66
N GLN A 96 6.11 23.26 9.98
CA GLN A 96 5.32 24.50 9.84
C GLN A 96 4.16 24.35 8.86
N PHE A 97 4.24 23.39 7.92
CA PHE A 97 3.19 23.18 6.91
C PHE A 97 2.09 22.26 7.45
N ARG A 98 0.95 22.35 6.77
CA ARG A 98 -0.24 21.53 7.04
C ARG A 98 -0.67 20.82 5.78
N LEU A 99 -1.13 19.59 5.96
CA LEU A 99 -1.64 18.78 4.86
C LEU A 99 -2.98 19.30 4.36
N ARG A 100 -3.22 19.10 3.06
CA ARG A 100 -4.51 19.36 2.41
C ARG A 100 -5.26 18.06 2.20
N ASP A 101 -6.58 18.11 2.42
CA ASP A 101 -7.47 17.03 2.05
C ASP A 101 -7.64 16.91 0.51
N PRO A 102 -8.32 15.87 -0.01
CA PRO A 102 -8.54 15.71 -1.46
C PRO A 102 -9.30 16.84 -2.13
N GLU A 103 -10.07 17.63 -1.37
CA GLU A 103 -10.80 18.82 -1.87
C GLU A 103 -9.94 20.09 -1.85
N GLY A 104 -8.68 20.00 -1.36
CA GLY A 104 -7.74 21.12 -1.27
C GLY A 104 -7.85 21.97 0.00
N HIS A 105 -8.72 21.59 0.96
CA HIS A 105 -8.82 22.28 2.23
C HIS A 105 -7.63 21.98 3.12
N VAL A 106 -7.05 23.02 3.72
CA VAL A 106 -5.96 22.87 4.68
C VAL A 106 -6.51 22.29 5.98
N THR A 107 -5.90 21.22 6.46
CA THR A 107 -6.24 20.59 7.74
C THR A 107 -5.28 21.04 8.84
N ASP A 108 -5.46 20.55 10.07
CA ASP A 108 -4.50 20.75 11.16
C ASP A 108 -3.39 19.67 11.18
N TYR A 109 -3.44 18.71 10.26
CA TYR A 109 -2.52 17.57 10.23
C TYR A 109 -1.19 17.94 9.60
N LYS A 110 -0.15 17.29 10.10
CA LYS A 110 1.25 17.48 9.69
C LYS A 110 1.74 16.32 8.86
N ILE A 111 2.85 16.54 8.16
CA ILE A 111 3.56 15.48 7.43
C ILE A 111 4.19 14.54 8.46
N PRO A 112 3.78 13.24 8.50
CA PRO A 112 4.38 12.28 9.42
C PRO A 112 5.70 11.73 8.89
N THR A 113 6.55 11.26 9.80
CA THR A 113 7.72 10.45 9.43
C THR A 113 7.31 9.01 9.13
N LEU A 114 8.11 8.31 8.32
CA LEU A 114 7.97 6.87 8.12
C LEU A 114 8.05 6.11 9.45
N LYS A 115 8.94 6.53 10.34
CA LYS A 115 9.10 5.91 11.67
C LYS A 115 7.83 6.01 12.51
N GLU A 116 7.19 7.19 12.54
CA GLU A 116 5.92 7.39 13.25
C GLU A 116 4.83 6.46 12.69
N ALA A 117 4.70 6.37 11.36
CA ALA A 117 3.73 5.50 10.72
C ALA A 117 3.98 4.00 11.04
N ILE A 118 5.22 3.53 10.96
CA ILE A 118 5.59 2.15 11.29
C ILE A 118 5.29 1.82 12.76
N LEU A 119 5.61 2.74 13.68
CA LEU A 119 5.32 2.54 15.09
C LEU A 119 3.82 2.56 15.39
N TRP A 120 3.08 3.44 14.70
CA TRP A 120 1.64 3.53 14.79
C TRP A 120 0.95 2.24 14.28
N SER A 121 1.44 1.63 13.21
CA SER A 121 0.81 0.46 12.57
C SER A 121 0.84 -0.81 13.41
N ARG A 122 1.73 -0.89 14.42
CA ARG A 122 1.88 -2.08 15.26
C ARG A 122 0.58 -2.55 15.88
N GLY A 123 0.24 -3.83 15.64
CA GLY A 123 -0.97 -4.45 16.15
C GLY A 123 -2.28 -3.91 15.56
N LYS A 124 -2.19 -3.01 14.56
CA LYS A 124 -3.35 -2.43 13.89
C LYS A 124 -3.48 -2.90 12.44
N THR A 125 -2.41 -2.71 11.65
CA THR A 125 -2.45 -2.98 10.22
C THR A 125 -1.06 -3.21 9.65
N VAL A 126 -0.99 -3.49 8.33
CA VAL A 126 0.24 -3.61 7.55
C VAL A 126 0.45 -2.33 6.74
N LEU A 127 1.69 -1.87 6.64
CA LEU A 127 2.09 -0.82 5.71
C LEU A 127 2.86 -1.46 4.55
N ASN A 128 2.48 -1.10 3.33
CA ASN A 128 3.18 -1.44 2.10
C ASN A 128 3.93 -0.19 1.62
N LEU A 129 5.25 -0.24 1.70
CA LEU A 129 6.12 0.90 1.40
C LEU A 129 6.41 0.95 -0.09
N ASP A 130 5.91 1.98 -0.80
CA ASP A 130 6.29 2.22 -2.18
C ASP A 130 7.70 2.82 -2.29
N ARG A 131 8.29 2.71 -3.46
CA ARG A 131 9.63 3.25 -3.72
C ARG A 131 9.54 4.66 -4.29
N LYS A 132 10.14 5.63 -3.57
CA LYS A 132 10.39 6.98 -4.07
C LYS A 132 11.92 7.23 -4.16
N ASP A 133 12.42 8.19 -3.45
CA ASP A 133 13.83 8.61 -3.49
C ASP A 133 14.67 8.14 -2.29
N VAL A 134 14.10 7.35 -1.39
CA VAL A 134 14.81 6.81 -0.22
C VAL A 134 15.72 5.65 -0.66
N PRO A 135 17.02 5.68 -0.33
CA PRO A 135 17.92 4.56 -0.59
C PRO A 135 17.45 3.27 0.11
N PRO A 136 17.54 2.11 -0.56
CA PRO A 136 17.11 0.83 0.00
C PRO A 136 17.75 0.50 1.37
N GLU A 137 19.03 0.82 1.53
CA GLU A 137 19.77 0.60 2.78
C GLU A 137 19.20 1.43 3.94
N MET A 138 18.76 2.65 3.65
CA MET A 138 18.14 3.54 4.64
C MET A 138 16.77 3.02 5.03
N THR A 139 15.96 2.57 4.06
CA THR A 139 14.66 1.93 4.33
C THR A 139 14.85 0.70 5.21
N ALA A 140 15.75 -0.21 4.85
CA ALA A 140 16.04 -1.41 5.61
C ALA A 140 16.51 -1.12 7.05
N LYS A 141 17.37 -0.10 7.22
CA LYS A 141 17.83 0.36 8.53
C LYS A 141 16.66 0.87 9.39
N ILE A 142 15.79 1.73 8.85
CA ILE A 142 14.64 2.27 9.59
C ILE A 142 13.70 1.15 10.02
N LEU A 143 13.39 0.19 9.13
CA LEU A 143 12.53 -0.96 9.46
C LEU A 143 13.12 -1.77 10.61
N THR A 144 14.42 -2.04 10.58
CA THR A 144 15.14 -2.78 11.62
C THR A 144 15.13 -2.02 12.96
N GLU A 145 15.41 -0.72 12.94
CA GLU A 145 15.38 0.12 14.15
C GLU A 145 13.98 0.19 14.76
N CYS A 146 12.95 0.21 13.93
CA CYS A 146 11.57 0.17 14.40
C CYS A 146 11.16 -1.18 14.99
N LYS A 147 11.90 -2.27 14.76
CA LYS A 147 11.57 -3.63 15.23
C LYS A 147 10.12 -4.03 14.90
N ASN A 148 9.69 -3.71 13.67
CA ASN A 148 8.38 -4.09 13.17
C ASN A 148 8.52 -4.75 11.81
N ASP A 149 8.48 -6.10 11.80
CA ASP A 149 8.56 -6.92 10.59
C ASP A 149 7.18 -7.18 9.95
N ILE A 150 6.11 -6.63 10.53
CA ILE A 150 4.74 -6.74 9.98
C ILE A 150 4.54 -5.61 9.00
N ILE A 151 5.26 -5.69 7.90
CA ILE A 151 5.29 -4.71 6.80
C ILE A 151 5.39 -5.43 5.46
N MET A 152 5.09 -4.71 4.40
CA MET A 152 5.31 -5.10 3.02
C MET A 152 6.14 -4.02 2.32
N ILE A 153 6.94 -4.40 1.35
CA ILE A 153 7.76 -3.48 0.56
C ILE A 153 7.39 -3.67 -0.91
N THR A 154 7.00 -2.61 -1.58
CA THR A 154 6.80 -2.63 -3.03
C THR A 154 8.15 -2.71 -3.74
N VAL A 155 8.29 -3.70 -4.61
CA VAL A 155 9.47 -3.93 -5.42
C VAL A 155 9.08 -4.11 -6.89
N HIS A 156 9.85 -3.48 -7.78
CA HIS A 156 9.56 -3.50 -9.21
C HIS A 156 10.46 -4.46 -9.98
N THR A 157 11.52 -4.97 -9.37
CA THR A 157 12.45 -5.95 -9.96
C THR A 157 12.84 -7.01 -8.95
N ALA A 158 13.23 -8.19 -9.47
CA ALA A 158 13.72 -9.28 -8.66
C ALA A 158 15.01 -8.94 -7.88
N GLU A 159 15.85 -8.05 -8.42
CA GLU A 159 17.06 -7.55 -7.75
C GLU A 159 16.71 -6.75 -6.49
N GLN A 160 15.70 -5.88 -6.57
CA GLN A 160 15.23 -5.13 -5.40
C GLN A 160 14.66 -6.06 -4.33
N ALA A 161 13.85 -7.04 -4.73
CA ALA A 161 13.30 -8.03 -3.81
C ALA A 161 14.43 -8.82 -3.13
N LYS A 162 15.44 -9.24 -3.91
CA LYS A 162 16.58 -9.99 -3.38
C LYS A 162 17.36 -9.17 -2.36
N PHE A 163 17.63 -7.88 -2.62
CA PHE A 163 18.31 -6.99 -1.67
C PHE A 163 17.61 -7.00 -0.30
N TYR A 164 16.29 -6.77 -0.28
CA TYR A 164 15.54 -6.73 0.97
C TYR A 164 15.40 -8.12 1.62
N HIS A 165 15.27 -9.19 0.81
CA HIS A 165 15.19 -10.55 1.32
C HIS A 165 16.51 -11.02 1.95
N ASP A 166 17.64 -10.69 1.36
CA ASP A 166 18.96 -10.98 1.92
C ASP A 166 19.19 -10.19 3.23
N TYR A 167 18.61 -8.99 3.33
CA TYR A 167 18.68 -8.16 4.54
C TYR A 167 17.81 -8.72 5.68
N ASN A 168 16.56 -9.08 5.38
CA ASN A 168 15.65 -9.73 6.32
C ASN A 168 14.66 -10.65 5.59
N PRO A 169 14.82 -11.99 5.70
CA PRO A 169 13.99 -12.97 4.99
C PRO A 169 12.53 -13.05 5.49
N ASN A 170 12.19 -12.32 6.54
CA ASN A 170 10.83 -12.29 7.08
C ASN A 170 9.93 -11.27 6.40
N TRP A 171 10.49 -10.24 5.74
CA TRP A 171 9.69 -9.21 5.08
C TRP A 171 8.90 -9.75 3.90
N MET A 172 7.72 -9.20 3.71
CA MET A 172 6.89 -9.46 2.54
C MET A 172 7.09 -8.43 1.44
N PHE A 173 6.76 -8.80 0.22
CA PHE A 173 6.92 -7.97 -0.97
C PHE A 173 5.61 -7.87 -1.75
N SER A 174 5.24 -6.64 -2.14
CA SER A 174 4.33 -6.38 -3.25
C SER A 174 5.17 -6.37 -4.53
N VAL A 175 5.12 -7.46 -5.27
CA VAL A 175 5.94 -7.66 -6.48
C VAL A 175 5.18 -7.24 -7.73
N LEU A 176 5.83 -6.49 -8.63
CA LEU A 176 5.24 -6.14 -9.92
C LEU A 176 5.31 -7.34 -10.86
N VAL A 177 4.14 -7.89 -11.21
CA VAL A 177 4.01 -9.08 -12.06
C VAL A 177 2.99 -8.82 -13.15
N LYS A 178 3.47 -8.60 -14.37
CA LYS A 178 2.61 -8.42 -15.56
C LYS A 178 2.58 -9.65 -16.47
N THR A 179 3.55 -10.56 -16.30
CA THR A 179 3.68 -11.78 -17.09
C THR A 179 4.22 -12.93 -16.23
N GLU A 180 4.11 -14.15 -16.72
CA GLU A 180 4.69 -15.34 -16.06
C GLU A 180 6.22 -15.24 -15.97
N GLU A 181 6.88 -14.69 -17.01
CA GLU A 181 8.31 -14.49 -17.04
C GLU A 181 8.77 -13.53 -15.93
N ALA A 182 8.05 -12.41 -15.74
CA ALA A 182 8.35 -11.47 -14.67
C ALA A 182 8.22 -12.12 -13.28
N PHE A 183 7.23 -13.00 -13.09
CA PHE A 183 7.11 -13.76 -11.85
C PHE A 183 8.27 -14.76 -11.66
N ALA A 184 8.66 -15.44 -12.74
CA ALA A 184 9.77 -16.39 -12.71
C ALA A 184 11.11 -15.75 -12.32
N GLU A 185 11.32 -14.47 -12.64
CA GLU A 185 12.53 -13.73 -12.22
C GLU A 185 12.62 -13.61 -10.69
N TYR A 186 11.52 -13.30 -9.99
CA TYR A 186 11.49 -13.26 -8.52
C TYR A 186 11.80 -14.64 -7.91
N VAL A 187 11.23 -15.69 -8.50
CA VAL A 187 11.47 -17.07 -8.05
C VAL A 187 12.93 -17.47 -8.27
N ALA A 188 13.51 -17.15 -9.42
CA ALA A 188 14.92 -17.40 -9.74
C ALA A 188 15.88 -16.60 -8.83
N ALA A 189 15.46 -15.43 -8.34
CA ALA A 189 16.20 -14.67 -7.34
C ALA A 189 16.12 -15.27 -5.92
N GLY A 190 15.38 -16.35 -5.74
CA GLY A 190 15.26 -17.06 -4.46
C GLY A 190 14.18 -16.51 -3.52
N ILE A 191 13.25 -15.68 -4.02
CA ILE A 191 12.17 -15.14 -3.20
C ILE A 191 11.08 -16.20 -3.01
N PRO A 192 10.76 -16.61 -1.77
CA PRO A 192 9.72 -17.60 -1.51
C PRO A 192 8.33 -17.08 -1.90
N TYR A 193 7.46 -17.95 -2.42
CA TYR A 193 6.07 -17.59 -2.71
C TYR A 193 5.34 -16.99 -1.50
N SER A 194 5.64 -17.48 -0.30
CA SER A 194 5.05 -16.99 0.95
C SER A 194 5.44 -15.55 1.30
N ASN A 195 6.44 -14.99 0.63
CA ASN A 195 6.87 -13.61 0.83
C ASN A 195 6.30 -12.65 -0.23
N MET A 196 5.47 -13.13 -1.14
CA MET A 196 4.97 -12.34 -2.26
C MET A 196 3.47 -12.13 -2.20
N MET A 197 3.03 -10.93 -2.57
CA MET A 197 1.73 -10.55 -3.08
C MET A 197 1.98 -9.89 -4.44
N ALA A 198 1.27 -10.29 -5.48
CA ALA A 198 1.55 -9.84 -6.85
C ALA A 198 0.66 -8.66 -7.25
N TYR A 199 1.25 -7.49 -7.53
CA TYR A 199 0.55 -6.40 -8.21
C TYR A 199 0.57 -6.66 -9.72
N ILE A 200 -0.62 -6.83 -10.32
CA ILE A 200 -0.78 -7.24 -11.73
C ILE A 200 -1.23 -6.11 -12.67
N GLY A 201 -1.56 -4.94 -12.12
CA GLY A 201 -1.94 -3.78 -12.94
C GLY A 201 -3.05 -2.92 -12.34
N PRO A 202 -3.49 -1.89 -13.08
CA PRO A 202 -4.49 -0.93 -12.59
C PRO A 202 -5.95 -1.37 -12.77
N GLU A 203 -6.17 -2.46 -13.47
CA GLU A 203 -7.51 -3.02 -13.73
C GLU A 203 -7.40 -4.52 -14.00
N ASN A 204 -8.47 -5.25 -13.73
CA ASN A 204 -8.54 -6.65 -14.12
C ASN A 204 -9.05 -6.77 -15.56
N LYS A 205 -8.30 -7.50 -16.38
CA LYS A 205 -8.62 -7.77 -17.79
C LYS A 205 -8.81 -9.28 -18.00
N PRO A 206 -9.61 -9.70 -18.99
CA PRO A 206 -9.79 -11.14 -19.28
C PRO A 206 -8.47 -11.90 -19.45
N GLU A 207 -7.46 -11.24 -20.01
CA GLU A 207 -6.11 -11.81 -20.22
C GLU A 207 -5.40 -12.14 -18.92
N ASN A 208 -5.76 -11.47 -17.83
CA ASN A 208 -5.16 -11.70 -16.52
C ASN A 208 -5.55 -13.06 -15.91
N LYS A 209 -6.58 -13.74 -16.46
CA LYS A 209 -7.05 -15.02 -15.92
C LYS A 209 -5.94 -16.07 -15.83
N ILE A 210 -5.13 -16.20 -16.86
CA ILE A 210 -4.01 -17.16 -16.89
C ILE A 210 -3.00 -16.82 -15.79
N LEU A 211 -2.68 -15.54 -15.65
CA LEU A 211 -1.77 -15.04 -14.62
C LEU A 211 -2.32 -15.27 -13.20
N LEU A 212 -3.61 -14.99 -12.99
CA LEU A 212 -4.29 -15.24 -11.72
C LEU A 212 -4.24 -16.73 -11.35
N ASP A 213 -4.60 -17.62 -12.28
CA ASP A 213 -4.59 -19.06 -12.05
C ASP A 213 -3.18 -19.57 -11.70
N MET A 214 -2.14 -19.05 -12.36
CA MET A 214 -0.74 -19.38 -12.08
C MET A 214 -0.32 -18.91 -10.68
N LEU A 215 -0.63 -17.67 -10.29
CA LEU A 215 -0.33 -17.11 -8.98
C LEU A 215 -1.04 -17.89 -7.87
N HIS A 216 -2.33 -18.15 -8.04
CA HIS A 216 -3.15 -18.93 -7.11
C HIS A 216 -2.64 -20.35 -6.93
N ALA A 217 -2.20 -21.02 -7.99
CA ALA A 217 -1.59 -22.35 -7.90
C ALA A 217 -0.31 -22.37 -7.05
N LYS A 218 0.35 -21.21 -6.89
CA LYS A 218 1.53 -21.01 -6.02
C LYS A 218 1.19 -20.48 -4.63
N GLY A 219 -0.10 -20.22 -4.35
CA GLY A 219 -0.55 -19.64 -3.10
C GLY A 219 -0.31 -18.14 -2.98
N VAL A 220 -0.05 -17.44 -4.09
CA VAL A 220 0.21 -15.99 -4.15
C VAL A 220 -1.09 -15.25 -4.44
N MET A 221 -1.43 -14.28 -3.60
CA MET A 221 -2.56 -13.37 -3.87
C MET A 221 -2.21 -12.36 -4.94
N ALA A 222 -3.20 -11.98 -5.74
CA ALA A 222 -3.09 -10.96 -6.77
C ALA A 222 -3.80 -9.67 -6.36
N MET A 223 -3.16 -8.53 -6.62
CA MET A 223 -3.65 -7.18 -6.36
C MET A 223 -3.78 -6.39 -7.66
N ILE A 224 -4.84 -5.61 -7.78
CA ILE A 224 -4.93 -4.48 -8.70
C ILE A 224 -5.08 -3.16 -7.94
N SER A 225 -4.75 -2.03 -8.59
CA SER A 225 -4.98 -0.69 -8.05
C SER A 225 -6.06 0.03 -8.86
N ALA A 226 -7.21 0.26 -8.25
CA ALA A 226 -8.32 1.01 -8.83
C ALA A 226 -8.08 2.52 -8.85
N ALA A 227 -7.07 3.01 -8.12
CA ALA A 227 -6.79 4.43 -7.95
C ALA A 227 -6.66 5.22 -9.27
N PRO A 228 -5.97 4.73 -10.32
CA PRO A 228 -5.91 5.41 -11.61
C PRO A 228 -7.10 5.13 -12.54
N THR A 229 -7.99 4.19 -12.21
CA THR A 229 -9.05 3.68 -13.08
C THR A 229 -10.43 3.84 -12.45
N TYR A 230 -10.94 2.82 -11.78
CA TYR A 230 -12.32 2.77 -11.28
C TYR A 230 -12.65 3.90 -10.30
N ASP A 231 -11.69 4.29 -9.45
CA ASP A 231 -11.88 5.39 -8.49
C ASP A 231 -12.12 6.76 -9.16
N LYS A 232 -11.74 6.90 -10.43
CA LYS A 232 -11.95 8.14 -11.21
C LYS A 232 -13.31 8.20 -11.90
N LEU A 233 -14.10 7.13 -11.87
CA LEU A 233 -15.45 7.13 -12.40
C LEU A 233 -16.34 8.06 -11.54
N PRO A 234 -17.14 8.94 -12.15
CA PRO A 234 -17.93 9.91 -11.40
C PRO A 234 -19.11 9.29 -10.65
N ASN A 235 -19.61 8.15 -11.12
CA ASN A 235 -20.77 7.48 -10.56
C ASN A 235 -20.37 6.43 -9.52
N ALA A 236 -20.81 6.60 -8.27
CA ALA A 236 -20.50 5.69 -7.18
C ALA A 236 -21.06 4.27 -7.38
N ALA A 237 -22.24 4.14 -8.01
CA ALA A 237 -22.81 2.83 -8.31
C ALA A 237 -21.98 2.06 -9.35
N GLU A 238 -21.45 2.77 -10.35
CA GLU A 238 -20.56 2.20 -11.37
C GLU A 238 -19.20 1.78 -10.73
N ARG A 239 -18.64 2.60 -9.84
CA ARG A 239 -17.45 2.23 -9.07
C ARG A 239 -17.69 0.95 -8.27
N ALA A 240 -18.80 0.90 -7.51
CA ALA A 240 -19.16 -0.25 -6.69
C ALA A 240 -19.35 -1.53 -7.50
N GLU A 241 -19.92 -1.45 -8.72
CA GLU A 241 -20.03 -2.59 -9.63
C GLU A 241 -18.66 -3.11 -10.06
N ASN A 242 -17.75 -2.22 -10.49
CA ASN A 242 -16.39 -2.58 -10.87
C ASN A 242 -15.59 -3.20 -9.70
N TYR A 243 -15.75 -2.72 -8.48
CA TYR A 243 -15.12 -3.31 -7.29
C TYR A 243 -15.61 -4.74 -7.05
N ARG A 244 -16.93 -4.96 -7.08
CA ARG A 244 -17.50 -6.31 -6.92
C ARG A 244 -17.07 -7.26 -8.02
N GLU A 245 -17.12 -6.80 -9.26
CA GLU A 245 -16.72 -7.59 -10.42
C GLU A 245 -15.25 -7.99 -10.36
N THR A 246 -14.37 -7.08 -9.94
CA THR A 246 -12.95 -7.35 -9.76
C THR A 246 -12.71 -8.53 -8.82
N PHE A 247 -13.36 -8.54 -7.65
CA PHE A 247 -13.25 -9.66 -6.72
C PHE A 247 -13.92 -10.93 -7.25
N ALA A 248 -15.06 -10.81 -7.94
CA ALA A 248 -15.75 -11.95 -8.55
C ALA A 248 -14.91 -12.63 -9.65
N GLN A 249 -14.06 -11.89 -10.33
CA GLN A 249 -13.14 -12.39 -11.34
C GLN A 249 -11.84 -12.99 -10.79
N GLY A 250 -11.68 -13.01 -9.46
CA GLY A 250 -10.61 -13.72 -8.79
C GLY A 250 -9.43 -12.85 -8.31
N VAL A 251 -9.50 -11.53 -8.41
CA VAL A 251 -8.52 -10.64 -7.76
C VAL A 251 -8.74 -10.69 -6.24
N ASP A 252 -7.67 -10.85 -5.48
CA ASP A 252 -7.75 -11.03 -4.01
C ASP A 252 -7.68 -9.70 -3.26
N VAL A 253 -6.90 -8.76 -3.78
CA VAL A 253 -6.61 -7.48 -3.15
C VAL A 253 -6.97 -6.34 -4.09
N LEU A 254 -7.78 -5.41 -3.62
CA LEU A 254 -8.09 -4.17 -4.34
C LEU A 254 -7.50 -2.99 -3.59
N GLU A 255 -6.54 -2.33 -4.23
CA GLU A 255 -6.03 -1.05 -3.78
C GLU A 255 -6.88 0.08 -4.35
N SER A 256 -7.24 1.07 -3.50
CA SER A 256 -8.16 2.13 -3.87
C SER A 256 -7.88 3.42 -3.10
N ASP A 257 -8.11 4.57 -3.76
CA ASP A 257 -8.24 5.88 -3.11
C ASP A 257 -9.48 5.93 -2.20
N LEU A 258 -10.46 5.03 -2.41
CA LEU A 258 -11.76 5.02 -1.78
C LEU A 258 -12.03 3.69 -1.01
N PRO A 259 -11.14 3.27 -0.09
CA PRO A 259 -11.22 1.96 0.58
C PRO A 259 -12.53 1.76 1.37
N ILE A 260 -13.15 2.82 1.85
CA ILE A 260 -14.45 2.77 2.54
C ILE A 260 -15.56 2.42 1.55
N GLU A 261 -15.59 3.05 0.37
CA GLU A 261 -16.56 2.70 -0.69
C GLU A 261 -16.36 1.26 -1.18
N VAL A 262 -15.10 0.79 -1.30
CA VAL A 262 -14.82 -0.62 -1.63
C VAL A 262 -15.47 -1.54 -0.60
N SER A 263 -15.30 -1.24 0.69
CA SER A 263 -15.89 -2.02 1.78
C SER A 263 -17.42 -2.02 1.73
N GLU A 264 -18.04 -0.88 1.51
CA GLU A 264 -19.49 -0.75 1.36
C GLU A 264 -19.99 -1.59 0.18
N ALA A 265 -19.30 -1.50 -0.98
CA ALA A 265 -19.65 -2.24 -2.19
C ALA A 265 -19.67 -3.76 -2.00
N ILE A 266 -18.68 -4.31 -1.28
CA ILE A 266 -18.58 -5.77 -1.07
C ILE A 266 -19.48 -6.29 0.08
N ASN A 267 -19.88 -5.42 1.00
CA ASN A 267 -20.74 -5.78 2.13
C ASN A 267 -22.23 -5.52 1.86
N ASP A 268 -22.56 -4.68 0.88
CA ASP A 268 -23.95 -4.41 0.47
C ASP A 268 -24.51 -5.62 -0.30
N ARG A 269 -25.11 -6.54 0.44
CA ARG A 269 -25.82 -7.71 -0.12
C ARG A 269 -27.24 -7.28 -0.52
N ARG A 270 -27.37 -6.47 -1.57
CA ARG A 270 -28.68 -6.28 -2.20
C ARG A 270 -28.95 -7.30 -3.28
#